data_42cc23ff974a785188a72d6ea25c5f8a
#
_entry.id   42cc23ff974a785188a72d6ea25c5f8a
#
_cell.length_a   1.000
_cell.length_b   1.000
_cell.length_c   1.000
_cell.angle_alpha   90.00
_cell.angle_beta   90.00
_cell.angle_gamma   90.00
#
_symmetry.space_group_name_H-M   'P 1'
#
loop_
_entity.id
_entity.type
_entity.pdbx_description
1 polymer ?
#
loop_
_entity_poly.entity_id
_entity_poly.type
_entity_poly.pdbx_seq_one_letter_code
_entity_poly.pdbx_strand_id
1 'polypeptide(L)'
;MHISIPKHASDIIKTLSSHGYEAFVVGGCVRDSILGKEPADWDITTSALPEQVKALFPRTIDTGLKHGTVTIMMDKIGYEVTTYRIDGTYEDHRRPNDVTFTSSLREDLMRRDFTINAMAYNEEKGLVDLFGGIQDLNDRIIRCVGNPTERFDEDALRMFRAVRFAGQLNFNIEKETLAAIEAQHAFLKDVSAERIQIELLKLLISGHPEMIRAAYETGLTSVFLPEFDQMAQTVQNNPHHCYDVAEHTIQALMHSAPEKTLRLALLFHDMGKAKTRTTDQDGVDHFHGHSEVSAELARTILRRLKFDNETIDRVVRLVRAHDVKIEPGERNMRFALNRLGPDIFPELFLVKEADLAAQSDYHREEKQEHLRKMQEDYEAVIASGACLTLKGLAVNGKDLIGIGMQAGRGLGDILQKLLEEVLEEPEKNEREWLMSRALEIYQENINL
;
A
#
# COMPACT_ATOMS: atom_id res chain seq x y z
N MET A 1 -4.30 -6.03 35.74
CA MET A 1 -3.73 -6.39 34.41
C MET A 1 -2.25 -6.08 34.47
N HIS A 2 -1.39 -6.97 33.97
CA HIS A 2 0.06 -6.75 33.91
C HIS A 2 0.49 -6.69 32.44
N ILE A 3 1.19 -5.62 32.06
CA ILE A 3 1.78 -5.45 30.73
C ILE A 3 3.30 -5.59 30.89
N SER A 4 3.90 -6.48 30.10
CA SER A 4 5.35 -6.67 30.08
C SER A 4 6.00 -5.55 29.26
N ILE A 5 6.58 -4.58 29.96
CA ILE A 5 7.31 -3.47 29.32
C ILE A 5 8.75 -3.94 29.01
N PRO A 6 9.32 -3.66 27.82
CA PRO A 6 10.72 -3.91 27.53
C PRO A 6 11.63 -3.22 28.54
N LYS A 7 12.77 -3.86 28.88
CA LYS A 7 13.69 -3.39 29.88
C LYS A 7 14.07 -1.91 29.72
N HIS A 8 14.44 -1.49 28.52
CA HIS A 8 14.85 -0.09 28.26
C HIS A 8 13.72 0.90 28.49
N ALA A 9 12.48 0.60 28.04
CA ALA A 9 11.32 1.45 28.29
C ALA A 9 11.01 1.51 29.82
N SER A 10 11.11 0.39 30.54
CA SER A 10 10.98 0.34 31.99
C SER A 10 12.09 1.17 32.69
N ASP A 11 13.34 1.06 32.24
CA ASP A 11 14.47 1.83 32.78
C ASP A 11 14.27 3.35 32.56
N ILE A 12 13.75 3.76 31.40
CA ILE A 12 13.41 5.19 31.12
C ILE A 12 12.34 5.68 32.09
N ILE A 13 11.25 4.91 32.25
CA ILE A 13 10.15 5.27 33.19
C ILE A 13 10.69 5.39 34.62
N LYS A 14 11.46 4.39 35.09
CA LYS A 14 12.05 4.41 36.45
C LYS A 14 13.00 5.60 36.66
N THR A 15 13.80 5.94 35.67
CA THR A 15 14.69 7.11 35.73
C THR A 15 13.88 8.40 35.89
N LEU A 16 12.84 8.60 35.08
CA LEU A 16 11.96 9.77 35.18
C LEU A 16 11.26 9.81 36.55
N SER A 17 10.68 8.69 37.00
CA SER A 17 9.96 8.59 38.27
C SER A 17 10.87 8.85 39.47
N SER A 18 12.11 8.36 39.47
CA SER A 18 13.07 8.61 40.57
C SER A 18 13.50 10.08 40.69
N HIS A 19 13.28 10.89 39.65
CA HIS A 19 13.51 12.32 39.65
C HIS A 19 12.24 13.17 39.87
N GLY A 20 11.15 12.50 40.26
CA GLY A 20 9.87 13.14 40.63
C GLY A 20 8.93 13.46 39.45
N TYR A 21 9.18 12.89 38.28
CA TYR A 21 8.30 13.04 37.11
C TYR A 21 7.39 11.83 36.94
N GLU A 22 6.17 12.04 36.56
CA GLU A 22 5.32 10.94 36.10
C GLU A 22 5.75 10.46 34.72
N ALA A 23 5.73 9.15 34.48
CA ALA A 23 6.01 8.57 33.17
C ALA A 23 5.24 7.26 32.96
N PHE A 24 4.71 7.08 31.75
CA PHE A 24 3.93 5.92 31.37
C PHE A 24 4.23 5.53 29.91
N VAL A 25 4.17 4.24 29.59
CA VAL A 25 3.94 3.82 28.20
C VAL A 25 2.51 4.15 27.82
N VAL A 26 2.26 4.51 26.53
CA VAL A 26 0.98 5.07 26.15
C VAL A 26 0.60 4.74 24.69
N GLY A 27 -0.69 4.66 24.41
CA GLY A 27 -1.18 4.56 23.05
C GLY A 27 -1.15 3.17 22.46
N GLY A 28 -0.56 3.03 21.26
CA GLY A 28 -0.56 1.79 20.50
C GLY A 28 0.04 0.60 21.25
N CYS A 29 1.15 0.78 21.94
CA CYS A 29 1.80 -0.29 22.69
C CYS A 29 0.94 -0.83 23.84
N VAL A 30 0.20 0.03 24.54
CA VAL A 30 -0.72 -0.40 25.61
C VAL A 30 -1.87 -1.19 25.01
N ARG A 31 -2.51 -0.68 23.95
CA ARG A 31 -3.59 -1.36 23.23
C ARG A 31 -3.14 -2.74 22.73
N ASP A 32 -2.03 -2.80 22.02
CA ASP A 32 -1.55 -4.04 21.40
C ASP A 32 -1.15 -5.07 22.44
N SER A 33 -0.53 -4.66 23.55
CA SER A 33 -0.25 -5.55 24.70
C SER A 33 -1.53 -6.11 25.33
N ILE A 34 -2.59 -5.29 25.46
CA ILE A 34 -3.89 -5.76 25.99
C ILE A 34 -4.52 -6.79 25.03
N LEU A 35 -4.37 -6.59 23.73
CA LEU A 35 -4.85 -7.52 22.69
C LEU A 35 -3.95 -8.76 22.52
N GLY A 36 -2.89 -8.90 23.31
CA GLY A 36 -1.94 -10.03 23.23
C GLY A 36 -1.06 -9.98 21.98
N LYS A 37 -0.92 -8.81 21.35
CA LYS A 37 -0.01 -8.55 20.20
C LYS A 37 1.29 -7.98 20.71
N GLU A 38 2.39 -8.28 20.03
CA GLU A 38 3.68 -7.64 20.30
C GLU A 38 3.70 -6.22 19.70
N PRO A 39 3.89 -5.16 20.52
CA PRO A 39 3.98 -3.80 20.01
C PRO A 39 5.23 -3.60 19.15
N ALA A 40 5.07 -2.87 18.04
CA ALA A 40 6.20 -2.53 17.15
C ALA A 40 7.10 -1.45 17.75
N ASP A 41 6.52 -0.51 18.50
CA ASP A 41 7.18 0.62 19.15
C ASP A 41 6.58 0.86 20.55
N TRP A 42 7.33 1.57 21.39
CA TRP A 42 6.94 1.86 22.78
C TRP A 42 7.06 3.35 23.02
N ASP A 43 5.95 4.06 22.85
CA ASP A 43 5.83 5.47 23.15
C ASP A 43 5.71 5.70 24.66
N ILE A 44 6.45 6.70 25.14
CA ILE A 44 6.42 7.11 26.55
C ILE A 44 5.88 8.53 26.64
N THR A 45 5.00 8.78 27.60
CA THR A 45 4.53 10.12 27.93
C THR A 45 4.91 10.46 29.35
N THR A 46 5.27 11.73 29.63
CA THR A 46 5.81 12.18 30.93
C THR A 46 5.39 13.60 31.29
N SER A 47 5.39 13.91 32.60
CA SER A 47 5.25 15.27 33.10
C SER A 47 6.55 16.08 32.99
N ALA A 48 7.71 15.44 32.70
CA ALA A 48 8.98 16.13 32.51
C ALA A 48 8.97 16.97 31.22
N LEU A 49 9.50 18.20 31.29
CA LEU A 49 9.71 19.02 30.11
C LEU A 49 10.85 18.48 29.22
N PRO A 50 10.88 18.78 27.92
CA PRO A 50 11.91 18.25 27.02
C PRO A 50 13.33 18.45 27.52
N GLU A 51 13.66 19.64 28.06
CA GLU A 51 15.00 19.95 28.60
C GLU A 51 15.30 19.12 29.85
N GLN A 52 14.31 18.82 30.66
CA GLN A 52 14.46 17.94 31.83
C GLN A 52 14.73 16.50 31.41
N VAL A 53 14.02 16.01 30.39
CA VAL A 53 14.30 14.69 29.79
C VAL A 53 15.74 14.65 29.27
N LYS A 54 16.16 15.65 28.51
CA LYS A 54 17.52 15.71 27.95
C LYS A 54 18.62 15.75 29.04
N ALA A 55 18.35 16.39 30.17
CA ALA A 55 19.27 16.44 31.27
C ALA A 55 19.47 15.09 31.99
N LEU A 56 18.48 14.18 31.93
CA LEU A 56 18.55 12.91 32.62
C LEU A 56 19.16 11.78 31.76
N PHE A 57 19.20 11.95 30.44
CA PHE A 57 19.67 10.90 29.53
C PHE A 57 20.84 11.37 28.67
N PRO A 58 21.95 10.60 28.61
CA PRO A 58 23.17 11.03 27.95
C PRO A 58 23.09 11.06 26.42
N ARG A 59 22.13 10.35 25.83
CA ARG A 59 21.97 10.24 24.37
C ARG A 59 20.53 10.48 23.96
N THR A 60 20.26 11.69 23.50
CA THR A 60 18.94 12.11 23.04
C THR A 60 19.02 12.71 21.62
N ILE A 61 17.92 12.63 20.89
CA ILE A 61 17.75 13.23 19.56
C ILE A 61 16.50 14.11 19.59
N ASP A 62 16.63 15.34 19.10
CA ASP A 62 15.55 16.32 19.05
C ASP A 62 14.62 16.03 17.85
N THR A 63 13.72 15.05 17.99
CA THR A 63 12.82 14.63 16.91
C THR A 63 11.58 15.49 16.78
N GLY A 64 11.20 16.21 17.83
CA GLY A 64 9.97 17.02 17.84
C GLY A 64 9.88 17.98 19.00
N LEU A 65 10.95 18.71 19.36
CA LEU A 65 11.01 19.63 20.52
C LEU A 65 9.85 20.63 20.58
N LYS A 66 9.45 21.19 19.44
CA LYS A 66 8.31 22.12 19.36
C LYS A 66 6.99 21.49 19.82
N HIS A 67 6.89 20.16 19.75
CA HIS A 67 5.73 19.39 20.15
C HIS A 67 5.97 18.58 21.44
N GLY A 68 7.08 18.83 22.12
CA GLY A 68 7.41 18.19 23.40
C GLY A 68 8.01 16.79 23.28
N THR A 69 8.42 16.34 22.08
CA THR A 69 8.97 14.99 21.87
C THR A 69 10.48 14.99 21.77
N VAL A 70 11.11 14.11 22.54
CA VAL A 70 12.55 13.80 22.52
C VAL A 70 12.72 12.29 22.35
N THR A 71 13.59 11.86 21.45
CA THR A 71 13.93 10.44 21.32
C THR A 71 15.14 10.12 22.18
N ILE A 72 14.97 9.19 23.14
CA ILE A 72 16.05 8.65 23.97
C ILE A 72 16.64 7.43 23.28
N MET A 73 17.95 7.40 23.12
CA MET A 73 18.66 6.30 22.47
C MET A 73 19.21 5.32 23.51
N MET A 74 18.68 4.09 23.54
CA MET A 74 19.12 2.98 24.36
C MET A 74 19.60 1.83 23.48
N ASP A 75 20.88 1.46 23.54
CA ASP A 75 21.48 0.38 22.75
C ASP A 75 21.12 0.42 21.24
N LYS A 76 21.18 1.60 20.63
CA LYS A 76 20.81 1.92 19.23
C LYS A 76 19.30 1.87 18.92
N ILE A 77 18.44 1.61 19.91
CA ILE A 77 16.98 1.69 19.78
C ILE A 77 16.52 3.05 20.27
N GLY A 78 15.68 3.73 19.50
CA GLY A 78 15.06 5.00 19.86
C GLY A 78 13.74 4.81 20.57
N TYR A 79 13.53 5.48 21.71
CA TYR A 79 12.27 5.54 22.43
C TYR A 79 11.75 6.97 22.40
N GLU A 80 10.58 7.19 21.85
CA GLU A 80 9.95 8.51 21.83
C GLU A 80 9.36 8.82 23.20
N VAL A 81 9.82 9.93 23.79
CA VAL A 81 9.34 10.45 25.08
C VAL A 81 8.70 11.81 24.84
N THR A 82 7.41 11.90 25.09
CA THR A 82 6.63 13.12 24.84
C THR A 82 6.16 13.72 26.17
N THR A 83 6.44 15.01 26.37
CA THR A 83 5.90 15.78 27.50
C THR A 83 4.39 15.87 27.41
N TYR A 84 3.67 15.72 28.55
CA TYR A 84 2.22 15.95 28.62
C TYR A 84 1.89 17.32 28.07
N ARG A 85 0.90 17.41 27.22
CA ARG A 85 0.53 18.65 26.55
C ARG A 85 -0.96 18.76 26.30
N ILE A 86 -1.40 20.00 26.20
CA ILE A 86 -2.68 20.39 25.65
C ILE A 86 -2.38 20.99 24.28
N ASP A 87 -3.06 20.52 23.28
CA ASP A 87 -2.96 21.11 21.96
C ASP A 87 -3.78 22.40 21.92
N GLY A 88 -3.21 23.50 21.39
CA GLY A 88 -3.88 24.79 21.27
C GLY A 88 -4.90 24.81 20.13
N THR A 89 -5.29 26.02 19.70
CA THR A 89 -6.23 26.18 18.58
C THR A 89 -5.61 25.69 17.27
N TYR A 90 -6.44 25.01 16.47
CA TYR A 90 -6.07 24.52 15.14
C TYR A 90 -6.67 25.47 14.10
N GLU A 91 -5.85 25.99 13.17
CA GLU A 91 -6.33 26.86 12.09
C GLU A 91 -6.55 26.11 10.78
N ASP A 92 -5.81 25.01 10.54
CA ASP A 92 -5.75 24.30 9.27
C ASP A 92 -6.15 22.81 9.38
N HIS A 93 -6.94 22.40 10.37
CA HIS A 93 -7.32 20.99 10.62
C HIS A 93 -6.14 20.01 10.63
N ARG A 94 -4.93 20.49 11.06
CA ARG A 94 -3.71 19.69 10.94
C ARG A 94 -2.77 19.75 12.16
N ARG A 95 -2.42 20.94 12.61
CA ARG A 95 -1.46 21.15 13.71
C ARG A 95 -1.96 22.24 14.64
N PRO A 96 -1.80 22.07 15.95
CA PRO A 96 -2.02 23.18 16.86
C PRO A 96 -0.97 24.26 16.56
N ASN A 97 -1.39 25.52 16.54
CA ASN A 97 -0.50 26.66 16.39
C ASN A 97 0.52 26.72 17.52
N ASP A 98 0.07 26.38 18.72
CA ASP A 98 0.89 26.30 19.93
C ASP A 98 0.55 25.03 20.71
N VAL A 99 1.52 24.51 21.44
CA VAL A 99 1.35 23.45 22.44
C VAL A 99 1.66 24.02 23.81
N THR A 100 0.76 23.78 24.76
CA THR A 100 0.98 24.15 26.16
C THR A 100 1.32 22.88 26.95
N PHE A 101 2.48 22.86 27.60
CA PHE A 101 2.83 21.73 28.43
C PHE A 101 1.98 21.74 29.72
N THR A 102 1.59 20.56 30.15
CA THR A 102 0.78 20.36 31.36
C THR A 102 1.42 19.31 32.25
N SER A 103 1.06 19.28 33.50
CA SER A 103 1.39 18.19 34.42
C SER A 103 0.32 17.12 34.51
N SER A 104 -0.79 17.28 33.78
CA SER A 104 -1.96 16.41 33.85
C SER A 104 -1.93 15.34 32.77
N LEU A 105 -1.73 14.07 33.18
CA LEU A 105 -1.88 12.91 32.30
C LEU A 105 -3.27 12.87 31.62
N ARG A 106 -4.34 13.28 32.35
CA ARG A 106 -5.70 13.31 31.81
C ARG A 106 -5.79 14.19 30.56
N GLU A 107 -5.20 15.38 30.59
CA GLU A 107 -5.20 16.31 29.47
C GLU A 107 -4.42 15.76 28.29
N ASP A 108 -3.27 15.10 28.51
CA ASP A 108 -2.51 14.46 27.45
C ASP A 108 -3.28 13.30 26.82
N LEU A 109 -3.99 12.50 27.59
CA LEU A 109 -4.83 11.42 27.07
C LEU A 109 -6.07 11.94 26.33
N MET A 110 -6.65 13.07 26.78
CA MET A 110 -7.87 13.65 26.21
C MET A 110 -7.68 14.17 24.78
N ARG A 111 -6.49 14.66 24.42
CA ARG A 111 -6.18 15.13 23.06
C ARG A 111 -5.96 14.03 22.04
N ARG A 112 -5.92 12.75 22.47
CA ARG A 112 -5.68 11.61 21.57
C ARG A 112 -6.88 11.33 20.69
N ASP A 113 -6.66 10.56 19.63
CA ASP A 113 -7.67 10.27 18.61
C ASP A 113 -8.82 9.37 19.14
N PHE A 114 -8.47 8.17 19.62
CA PHE A 114 -9.46 7.15 20.00
C PHE A 114 -9.22 6.64 21.42
N THR A 115 -10.31 6.23 22.07
CA THR A 115 -10.30 5.70 23.44
C THR A 115 -9.32 4.55 23.61
N ILE A 116 -9.25 3.65 22.63
CA ILE A 116 -8.34 2.50 22.60
C ILE A 116 -6.85 2.88 22.54
N ASN A 117 -6.53 4.11 22.16
CA ASN A 117 -5.19 4.68 22.14
C ASN A 117 -4.95 5.72 23.25
N ALA A 118 -5.97 5.97 24.08
CA ALA A 118 -5.92 6.94 25.18
C ALA A 118 -5.78 6.24 26.54
N MET A 119 -5.01 5.16 26.57
CA MET A 119 -4.66 4.41 27.78
C MET A 119 -3.17 4.52 28.04
N ALA A 120 -2.80 4.58 29.32
CA ALA A 120 -1.42 4.66 29.76
C ALA A 120 -1.13 3.56 30.79
N TYR A 121 0.13 3.08 30.85
CA TYR A 121 0.50 2.04 31.80
C TYR A 121 1.91 2.28 32.34
N ASN A 122 2.11 2.03 33.62
CA ASN A 122 3.42 1.78 34.21
C ASN A 122 3.32 0.70 35.31
N GLU A 123 4.44 0.14 35.72
CA GLU A 123 4.48 -0.97 36.68
C GLU A 123 3.99 -0.56 38.08
N GLU A 124 4.14 0.72 38.47
CA GLU A 124 3.80 1.23 39.81
C GLU A 124 2.30 1.53 39.95
N LYS A 125 1.74 2.28 38.99
CA LYS A 125 0.33 2.71 39.04
C LYS A 125 -0.63 1.78 38.32
N GLY A 126 -0.08 0.83 37.53
CA GLY A 126 -0.87 -0.05 36.69
C GLY A 126 -1.45 0.65 35.48
N LEU A 127 -2.56 0.14 34.98
CA LEU A 127 -3.26 0.67 33.82
C LEU A 127 -4.15 1.87 34.20
N VAL A 128 -3.99 2.97 33.46
CA VAL A 128 -4.80 4.18 33.56
C VAL A 128 -5.66 4.26 32.30
N ASP A 129 -6.97 4.05 32.47
CA ASP A 129 -7.99 4.17 31.45
C ASP A 129 -9.06 5.19 31.93
N LEU A 130 -8.99 6.40 31.40
CA LEU A 130 -9.89 7.51 31.80
C LEU A 130 -11.07 7.71 30.86
N PHE A 131 -11.04 7.04 29.70
CA PHE A 131 -11.99 7.27 28.60
C PHE A 131 -12.69 5.99 28.12
N GLY A 132 -12.56 4.88 28.85
CA GLY A 132 -13.24 3.62 28.56
C GLY A 132 -12.60 2.80 27.42
N GLY A 133 -11.31 2.96 27.19
CA GLY A 133 -10.58 2.25 26.14
C GLY A 133 -10.61 0.75 26.31
N ILE A 134 -10.57 0.21 27.54
CA ILE A 134 -10.70 -1.24 27.80
C ILE A 134 -12.08 -1.75 27.35
N GLN A 135 -13.14 -1.00 27.66
CA GLN A 135 -14.49 -1.40 27.28
C GLN A 135 -14.60 -1.41 25.75
N ASP A 136 -14.11 -0.38 25.08
CA ASP A 136 -14.16 -0.29 23.62
C ASP A 136 -13.28 -1.38 22.96
N LEU A 137 -12.16 -1.79 23.57
CA LEU A 137 -11.38 -2.94 23.10
C LEU A 137 -12.16 -4.24 23.19
N ASN A 138 -12.86 -4.48 24.33
CA ASN A 138 -13.68 -5.67 24.52
C ASN A 138 -14.88 -5.70 23.56
N ASP A 139 -15.51 -4.55 23.33
CA ASP A 139 -16.65 -4.41 22.45
C ASP A 139 -16.25 -4.31 20.97
N ARG A 140 -14.93 -4.25 20.67
CA ARG A 140 -14.37 -4.08 19.33
C ARG A 140 -14.87 -2.82 18.63
N ILE A 141 -14.75 -1.68 19.29
CA ILE A 141 -15.25 -0.38 18.84
C ILE A 141 -14.12 0.62 18.70
N ILE A 142 -14.13 1.36 17.59
CA ILE A 142 -13.33 2.57 17.37
C ILE A 142 -14.18 3.76 17.71
N ARG A 143 -13.89 4.41 18.85
CA ARG A 143 -14.58 5.59 19.37
C ARG A 143 -13.60 6.73 19.56
N CYS A 144 -13.96 7.94 19.14
CA CYS A 144 -13.20 9.14 19.46
C CYS A 144 -13.15 9.42 20.97
N VAL A 145 -12.06 10.01 21.43
CA VAL A 145 -11.98 10.56 22.79
C VAL A 145 -12.80 11.85 22.85
N GLY A 146 -13.85 11.89 23.69
CA GLY A 146 -14.73 13.05 23.81
C GLY A 146 -15.63 13.25 22.59
N ASN A 147 -15.74 14.50 22.11
CA ASN A 147 -16.62 14.83 21.00
C ASN A 147 -15.93 14.56 19.64
N PRO A 148 -16.46 13.66 18.78
CA PRO A 148 -15.85 13.34 17.50
C PRO A 148 -15.69 14.55 16.57
N THR A 149 -16.69 15.44 16.54
CA THR A 149 -16.66 16.65 15.70
C THR A 149 -15.48 17.54 16.04
N GLU A 150 -15.23 17.77 17.33
CA GLU A 150 -14.08 18.55 17.79
C GLU A 150 -12.75 17.86 17.45
N ARG A 151 -12.69 16.53 17.64
CA ARG A 151 -11.47 15.74 17.33
C ARG A 151 -11.11 15.77 15.85
N PHE A 152 -12.08 15.78 14.96
CA PHE A 152 -11.85 15.85 13.52
C PHE A 152 -11.58 17.29 13.04
N ASP A 153 -12.12 18.27 13.71
CA ASP A 153 -11.81 19.68 13.48
C ASP A 153 -10.32 20.00 13.82
N GLU A 154 -9.80 19.37 14.86
CA GLU A 154 -8.38 19.47 15.22
C GLU A 154 -7.45 18.82 14.20
N ASP A 155 -7.71 17.58 13.82
CA ASP A 155 -6.91 16.84 12.82
C ASP A 155 -7.83 15.96 11.96
N ALA A 156 -8.11 16.44 10.76
CA ALA A 156 -9.00 15.78 9.81
C ALA A 156 -8.50 14.37 9.40
N LEU A 157 -7.19 14.08 9.51
CA LEU A 157 -6.67 12.74 9.25
C LEU A 157 -7.24 11.70 10.21
N ARG A 158 -7.67 12.11 11.42
CA ARG A 158 -8.26 11.18 12.40
C ARG A 158 -9.49 10.46 11.82
N MET A 159 -10.23 11.08 10.89
CA MET A 159 -11.32 10.44 10.16
C MET A 159 -10.84 9.20 9.39
N PHE A 160 -9.81 9.35 8.60
CA PHE A 160 -9.25 8.21 7.84
C PHE A 160 -8.53 7.21 8.75
N ARG A 161 -7.93 7.68 9.84
CA ARG A 161 -7.37 6.79 10.88
C ARG A 161 -8.43 5.90 11.53
N ALA A 162 -9.66 6.38 11.74
CA ALA A 162 -10.75 5.55 12.24
C ALA A 162 -11.03 4.35 11.33
N VAL A 163 -11.17 4.60 10.03
CA VAL A 163 -11.35 3.55 9.01
C VAL A 163 -10.17 2.59 8.98
N ARG A 164 -8.94 3.11 9.01
CA ARG A 164 -7.73 2.30 9.02
C ARG A 164 -7.64 1.43 10.28
N PHE A 165 -7.94 1.96 11.47
CA PHE A 165 -7.94 1.16 12.69
C PHE A 165 -9.04 0.11 12.68
N ALA A 166 -10.22 0.42 12.13
CA ALA A 166 -11.28 -0.57 11.93
C ALA A 166 -10.77 -1.75 11.08
N GLY A 167 -10.05 -1.48 9.98
CA GLY A 167 -9.44 -2.52 9.14
C GLY A 167 -8.28 -3.28 9.81
N GLN A 168 -7.44 -2.60 10.57
CA GLN A 168 -6.30 -3.26 11.23
C GLN A 168 -6.69 -4.13 12.43
N LEU A 169 -7.74 -3.76 13.14
CA LEU A 169 -8.16 -4.41 14.38
C LEU A 169 -9.38 -5.32 14.20
N ASN A 170 -10.06 -5.25 13.06
CA ASN A 170 -11.37 -5.86 12.84
C ASN A 170 -12.41 -5.36 13.84
N PHE A 171 -12.52 -4.03 13.94
CA PHE A 171 -13.41 -3.34 14.87
C PHE A 171 -14.43 -2.53 14.08
N ASN A 172 -15.61 -2.30 14.69
CA ASN A 172 -16.63 -1.40 14.16
C ASN A 172 -16.32 0.05 14.55
N ILE A 173 -16.66 0.99 13.70
CA ILE A 173 -16.63 2.42 14.07
C ILE A 173 -17.92 2.75 14.83
N GLU A 174 -17.78 3.43 15.96
CA GLU A 174 -18.91 3.88 16.78
C GLU A 174 -19.80 4.87 16.00
N LYS A 175 -21.12 4.81 16.21
CA LYS A 175 -22.11 5.52 15.41
C LYS A 175 -21.92 7.05 15.37
N GLU A 176 -21.64 7.67 16.52
CA GLU A 176 -21.42 9.13 16.58
C GLU A 176 -20.12 9.51 15.90
N THR A 177 -19.07 8.68 16.05
CA THR A 177 -17.79 8.82 15.35
C THR A 177 -18.00 8.70 13.84
N LEU A 178 -18.77 7.71 13.36
CA LEU A 178 -19.08 7.52 11.95
C LEU A 178 -19.86 8.70 11.36
N ALA A 179 -20.92 9.16 12.06
CA ALA A 179 -21.72 10.30 11.64
C ALA A 179 -20.89 11.60 11.55
N ALA A 180 -19.94 11.80 12.47
CA ALA A 180 -19.03 12.94 12.40
C ALA A 180 -18.07 12.84 11.20
N ILE A 181 -17.59 11.63 10.83
CA ILE A 181 -16.81 11.43 9.61
C ILE A 181 -17.64 11.84 8.38
N GLU A 182 -18.87 11.36 8.26
CA GLU A 182 -19.77 11.71 7.16
C GLU A 182 -20.00 13.22 7.06
N ALA A 183 -20.17 13.89 8.19
CA ALA A 183 -20.43 15.33 8.22
C ALA A 183 -19.19 16.18 7.86
N GLN A 184 -17.99 15.70 8.18
CA GLN A 184 -16.75 16.49 8.09
C GLN A 184 -15.74 15.95 7.06
N HIS A 185 -16.06 14.89 6.29
CA HIS A 185 -15.14 14.24 5.35
C HIS A 185 -14.40 15.23 4.43
N ALA A 186 -15.06 16.34 4.05
CA ALA A 186 -14.48 17.36 3.18
C ALA A 186 -13.24 18.05 3.76
N PHE A 187 -13.04 18.05 5.09
CA PHE A 187 -11.84 18.60 5.72
C PHE A 187 -10.59 17.77 5.44
N LEU A 188 -10.75 16.53 4.96
CA LEU A 188 -9.61 15.71 4.56
C LEU A 188 -8.77 16.37 3.44
N LYS A 189 -9.33 17.31 2.66
CA LYS A 189 -8.59 18.11 1.65
C LYS A 189 -7.42 18.91 2.25
N ASP A 190 -7.50 19.26 3.54
CA ASP A 190 -6.49 20.06 4.23
C ASP A 190 -5.32 19.20 4.75
N VAL A 191 -5.45 17.87 4.63
CA VAL A 191 -4.41 16.92 5.01
C VAL A 191 -3.45 16.67 3.84
N SER A 192 -2.15 16.63 4.14
CA SER A 192 -1.15 16.38 3.10
C SER A 192 -1.26 14.98 2.49
N ALA A 193 -0.95 14.87 1.20
CA ALA A 193 -1.03 13.62 0.44
C ALA A 193 -0.16 12.50 1.05
N GLU A 194 1.00 12.84 1.61
CA GLU A 194 1.90 11.88 2.27
C GLU A 194 1.27 11.25 3.51
N ARG A 195 0.51 12.02 4.28
CA ARG A 195 -0.20 11.48 5.46
C ARG A 195 -1.36 10.58 5.03
N ILE A 196 -2.10 10.97 4.00
CA ILE A 196 -3.19 10.15 3.42
C ILE A 196 -2.62 8.84 2.84
N GLN A 197 -1.49 8.92 2.11
CA GLN A 197 -0.79 7.76 1.55
C GLN A 197 -0.48 6.71 2.62
N ILE A 198 0.06 7.15 3.77
CA ILE A 198 0.44 6.26 4.87
C ILE A 198 -0.80 5.54 5.43
N GLU A 199 -1.91 6.24 5.65
CA GLU A 199 -3.12 5.63 6.18
C GLU A 199 -3.77 4.68 5.14
N LEU A 200 -3.81 5.08 3.86
CA LEU A 200 -4.32 4.24 2.77
C LEU A 200 -3.51 2.94 2.67
N LEU A 201 -2.18 3.05 2.66
CA LEU A 201 -1.34 1.87 2.57
C LEU A 201 -1.53 0.94 3.78
N LYS A 202 -1.57 1.49 5.00
CA LYS A 202 -1.83 0.71 6.22
C LYS A 202 -3.21 0.05 6.23
N LEU A 203 -4.21 0.68 5.62
CA LEU A 203 -5.53 0.08 5.43
C LEU A 203 -5.46 -1.06 4.42
N LEU A 204 -4.89 -0.82 3.25
CA LEU A 204 -4.79 -1.83 2.19
C LEU A 204 -4.06 -3.09 2.63
N ILE A 205 -2.92 -2.97 3.34
CA ILE A 205 -2.14 -4.12 3.83
C ILE A 205 -2.65 -4.69 5.16
N SER A 206 -3.79 -4.20 5.67
CA SER A 206 -4.43 -4.76 6.87
C SER A 206 -5.08 -6.11 6.59
N GLY A 207 -5.56 -6.78 7.65
CA GLY A 207 -6.36 -8.01 7.53
C GLY A 207 -7.76 -7.77 6.94
N HIS A 208 -8.23 -6.51 6.92
CA HIS A 208 -9.58 -6.14 6.47
C HIS A 208 -9.53 -4.94 5.52
N PRO A 209 -8.97 -5.12 4.31
CA PRO A 209 -8.89 -4.06 3.29
C PRO A 209 -10.27 -3.63 2.78
N GLU A 210 -11.30 -4.46 2.97
CA GLU A 210 -12.71 -4.14 2.66
C GLU A 210 -13.24 -2.93 3.40
N MET A 211 -12.56 -2.48 4.46
CA MET A 211 -12.90 -1.25 5.15
C MET A 211 -12.73 0.02 4.30
N ILE A 212 -12.13 -0.08 3.10
CA ILE A 212 -12.19 1.00 2.10
C ILE A 212 -13.64 1.32 1.70
N ARG A 213 -14.57 0.36 1.84
CA ARG A 213 -16.01 0.59 1.68
C ARG A 213 -16.53 1.63 2.67
N ALA A 214 -16.10 1.56 3.92
CA ALA A 214 -16.47 2.57 4.92
C ALA A 214 -15.90 3.96 4.56
N ALA A 215 -14.71 4.03 3.98
CA ALA A 215 -14.18 5.30 3.44
C ALA A 215 -15.03 5.85 2.29
N TYR A 216 -15.57 4.99 1.43
CA TYR A 216 -16.49 5.37 0.35
C TYR A 216 -17.84 5.82 0.92
N GLU A 217 -18.48 5.03 1.77
CA GLU A 217 -19.79 5.30 2.36
C GLU A 217 -19.81 6.61 3.18
N THR A 218 -18.70 6.94 3.82
CA THR A 218 -18.56 8.21 4.58
C THR A 218 -18.11 9.40 3.73
N GLY A 219 -17.89 9.22 2.43
CA GLY A 219 -17.46 10.27 1.52
C GLY A 219 -15.97 10.60 1.54
N LEU A 220 -15.15 9.94 2.35
CA LEU A 220 -13.70 10.20 2.41
C LEU A 220 -13.00 9.97 1.07
N THR A 221 -13.41 8.92 0.31
CA THR A 221 -12.81 8.63 -1.00
C THR A 221 -13.01 9.76 -2.00
N SER A 222 -14.14 10.48 -1.93
CA SER A 222 -14.42 11.60 -2.82
C SER A 222 -13.35 12.70 -2.76
N VAL A 223 -12.60 12.77 -1.66
CA VAL A 223 -11.56 13.77 -1.45
C VAL A 223 -10.20 13.30 -1.97
N PHE A 224 -9.78 12.07 -1.68
CA PHE A 224 -8.43 11.61 -2.03
C PHE A 224 -8.38 10.61 -3.18
N LEU A 225 -9.49 9.91 -3.48
CA LEU A 225 -9.58 8.87 -4.50
C LEU A 225 -10.97 8.89 -5.20
N PRO A 226 -11.40 10.02 -5.79
CA PRO A 226 -12.74 10.14 -6.40
C PRO A 226 -12.94 9.16 -7.58
N GLU A 227 -11.88 8.61 -8.13
CA GLU A 227 -11.94 7.56 -9.15
C GLU A 227 -12.56 6.27 -8.59
N PHE A 228 -12.40 5.99 -7.29
CA PHE A 228 -13.05 4.86 -6.63
C PHE A 228 -14.58 5.03 -6.56
N ASP A 229 -15.05 6.25 -6.34
CA ASP A 229 -16.49 6.55 -6.35
C ASP A 229 -17.11 6.30 -7.74
N GLN A 230 -16.34 6.57 -8.82
CA GLN A 230 -16.78 6.22 -10.18
C GLN A 230 -16.86 4.70 -10.39
N MET A 231 -15.92 3.93 -9.81
CA MET A 231 -15.98 2.46 -9.85
C MET A 231 -17.24 1.93 -9.16
N ALA A 232 -17.59 2.46 -7.98
CA ALA A 232 -18.79 2.07 -7.23
C ALA A 232 -20.11 2.36 -7.97
N GLN A 233 -20.10 3.33 -8.89
CA GLN A 233 -21.25 3.66 -9.74
C GLN A 233 -21.24 2.90 -11.08
N THR A 234 -20.21 2.08 -11.35
CA THR A 234 -20.04 1.37 -12.60
C THR A 234 -20.49 -0.08 -12.46
N VAL A 235 -21.71 -0.37 -12.91
CA VAL A 235 -22.23 -1.74 -13.00
C VAL A 235 -21.52 -2.52 -14.12
N GLN A 236 -21.46 -3.85 -13.97
CA GLN A 236 -20.86 -4.77 -14.94
C GLN A 236 -21.92 -5.80 -15.37
N ASN A 237 -22.76 -5.45 -16.34
CA ASN A 237 -23.72 -6.40 -16.89
C ASN A 237 -23.04 -7.36 -17.86
N ASN A 238 -22.28 -8.32 -17.30
CA ASN A 238 -21.49 -9.30 -18.04
C ASN A 238 -21.46 -10.61 -17.23
N PRO A 239 -21.61 -11.80 -17.85
CA PRO A 239 -21.63 -13.07 -17.14
C PRO A 239 -20.41 -13.37 -16.27
N HIS A 240 -19.27 -12.78 -16.59
CA HIS A 240 -18.02 -12.94 -15.84
C HIS A 240 -18.00 -12.19 -14.49
N HIS A 241 -18.91 -11.24 -14.28
CA HIS A 241 -18.93 -10.39 -13.08
C HIS A 241 -20.27 -10.49 -12.36
N CYS A 242 -20.21 -10.52 -11.02
CA CYS A 242 -21.40 -10.55 -10.14
C CYS A 242 -21.49 -9.29 -9.26
N TYR A 243 -20.51 -8.40 -9.35
CA TYR A 243 -20.37 -7.18 -8.56
C TYR A 243 -20.24 -5.95 -9.49
N ASP A 244 -20.47 -4.74 -8.95
CA ASP A 244 -19.96 -3.52 -9.58
C ASP A 244 -18.41 -3.50 -9.54
N VAL A 245 -17.79 -2.51 -10.20
CA VAL A 245 -16.32 -2.47 -10.31
C VAL A 245 -15.62 -2.27 -8.97
N ALA A 246 -16.20 -1.47 -8.05
CA ALA A 246 -15.59 -1.24 -6.75
C ALA A 246 -15.70 -2.46 -5.85
N GLU A 247 -16.87 -3.09 -5.79
CA GLU A 247 -17.07 -4.30 -4.99
C GLU A 247 -16.22 -5.47 -5.52
N HIS A 248 -16.11 -5.63 -6.85
CA HIS A 248 -15.17 -6.57 -7.45
C HIS A 248 -13.73 -6.32 -6.99
N THR A 249 -13.29 -5.07 -7.00
CA THR A 249 -11.96 -4.68 -6.52
C THR A 249 -11.77 -4.99 -5.03
N ILE A 250 -12.78 -4.73 -4.19
CA ILE A 250 -12.75 -5.09 -2.76
C ILE A 250 -12.61 -6.60 -2.58
N GLN A 251 -13.38 -7.39 -3.33
CA GLN A 251 -13.29 -8.85 -3.27
C GLN A 251 -11.89 -9.33 -3.70
N ALA A 252 -11.29 -8.77 -4.75
CA ALA A 252 -9.93 -9.10 -5.16
C ALA A 252 -8.90 -8.76 -4.06
N LEU A 253 -9.04 -7.61 -3.39
CA LEU A 253 -8.21 -7.24 -2.25
C LEU A 253 -8.32 -8.26 -1.11
N MET A 254 -9.51 -8.73 -0.77
CA MET A 254 -9.72 -9.70 0.29
C MET A 254 -9.08 -11.07 -0.02
N HIS A 255 -9.00 -11.45 -1.29
CA HIS A 255 -8.40 -12.71 -1.73
C HIS A 255 -6.90 -12.63 -2.03
N SER A 256 -6.22 -11.54 -1.65
CA SER A 256 -4.81 -11.32 -1.92
C SER A 256 -3.96 -11.25 -0.64
N ALA A 257 -2.67 -11.57 -0.76
CA ALA A 257 -1.71 -11.36 0.32
C ALA A 257 -1.58 -9.87 0.68
N PRO A 258 -1.28 -9.52 1.95
CA PRO A 258 -1.18 -8.13 2.41
C PRO A 258 0.16 -7.49 2.01
N GLU A 259 0.47 -7.50 0.71
CA GLU A 259 1.69 -6.95 0.14
C GLU A 259 1.41 -5.61 -0.55
N LYS A 260 2.28 -4.63 -0.34
CA LYS A 260 2.13 -3.24 -0.81
C LYS A 260 1.82 -3.17 -2.30
N THR A 261 2.68 -3.76 -3.12
CA THR A 261 2.59 -3.62 -4.59
C THR A 261 1.39 -4.36 -5.15
N LEU A 262 1.14 -5.58 -4.65
CA LEU A 262 -0.01 -6.40 -5.03
C LEU A 262 -1.34 -5.70 -4.72
N ARG A 263 -1.52 -5.23 -3.47
CA ARG A 263 -2.75 -4.56 -3.04
C ARG A 263 -2.98 -3.23 -3.75
N LEU A 264 -1.92 -2.48 -4.07
CA LEU A 264 -2.02 -1.28 -4.90
C LEU A 264 -2.39 -1.65 -6.35
N ALA A 265 -1.77 -2.66 -6.93
CA ALA A 265 -2.12 -3.10 -8.28
C ALA A 265 -3.60 -3.52 -8.37
N LEU A 266 -4.08 -4.29 -7.40
CA LEU A 266 -5.49 -4.69 -7.32
C LEU A 266 -6.43 -3.50 -7.10
N LEU A 267 -6.07 -2.51 -6.29
CA LEU A 267 -6.90 -1.31 -6.12
C LEU A 267 -7.12 -0.56 -7.44
N PHE A 268 -6.13 -0.58 -8.32
CA PHE A 268 -6.16 0.20 -9.56
C PHE A 268 -6.47 -0.61 -10.82
N HIS A 269 -6.45 -1.97 -10.80
CA HIS A 269 -6.48 -2.78 -12.04
C HIS A 269 -7.68 -2.47 -12.93
N ASP A 270 -8.85 -2.30 -12.37
CA ASP A 270 -10.12 -2.12 -13.07
C ASP A 270 -10.64 -0.68 -13.06
N MET A 271 -9.89 0.28 -12.53
CA MET A 271 -10.32 1.67 -12.36
C MET A 271 -10.68 2.36 -13.70
N GLY A 272 -10.07 1.92 -14.79
CA GLY A 272 -10.35 2.40 -16.15
C GLY A 272 -11.71 1.96 -16.70
N LYS A 273 -12.34 0.95 -16.14
CA LYS A 273 -13.65 0.43 -16.59
C LYS A 273 -14.73 1.50 -16.59
N ALA A 274 -14.73 2.39 -15.59
CA ALA A 274 -15.67 3.50 -15.53
C ALA A 274 -15.62 4.43 -16.76
N LYS A 275 -14.47 4.52 -17.45
CA LYS A 275 -14.27 5.38 -18.62
C LYS A 275 -14.37 4.64 -19.96
N THR A 276 -14.30 3.31 -19.95
CA THR A 276 -14.26 2.50 -21.19
C THR A 276 -15.49 1.64 -21.40
N ARG A 277 -16.48 1.77 -20.51
CA ARG A 277 -17.72 0.99 -20.61
C ARG A 277 -18.46 1.29 -21.88
N THR A 278 -18.81 0.24 -22.61
CA THR A 278 -19.74 0.26 -23.74
C THR A 278 -20.73 -0.88 -23.58
N THR A 279 -21.97 -0.69 -23.99
CA THR A 279 -23.01 -1.73 -23.91
C THR A 279 -23.44 -2.11 -25.32
N ASP A 280 -23.43 -3.39 -25.65
CA ASP A 280 -23.86 -3.89 -26.95
C ASP A 280 -25.40 -3.97 -27.10
N GLN A 281 -25.87 -4.50 -28.25
CA GLN A 281 -27.30 -4.60 -28.56
C GLN A 281 -28.05 -5.61 -27.66
N ASP A 282 -27.31 -6.55 -27.07
CA ASP A 282 -27.85 -7.56 -26.16
C ASP A 282 -27.81 -7.08 -24.70
N GLY A 283 -27.36 -5.85 -24.46
CA GLY A 283 -27.27 -5.25 -23.15
C GLY A 283 -26.04 -5.69 -22.36
N VAL A 284 -25.06 -6.34 -22.99
CA VAL A 284 -23.83 -6.81 -22.35
C VAL A 284 -22.80 -5.69 -22.32
N ASP A 285 -22.18 -5.49 -21.17
CA ASP A 285 -21.14 -4.47 -20.99
C ASP A 285 -19.75 -4.99 -21.40
N HIS A 286 -19.02 -4.12 -22.13
CA HIS A 286 -17.64 -4.32 -22.56
C HIS A 286 -16.77 -3.18 -22.09
N PHE A 287 -15.47 -3.47 -21.81
CA PHE A 287 -14.52 -2.53 -21.23
C PHE A 287 -13.18 -2.53 -22.00
N HIS A 288 -13.26 -2.44 -23.34
CA HIS A 288 -12.06 -2.52 -24.19
C HIS A 288 -11.02 -1.46 -23.86
N GLY A 289 -9.78 -1.90 -23.65
CA GLY A 289 -8.65 -1.01 -23.34
C GLY A 289 -8.64 -0.46 -21.90
N HIS A 290 -9.50 -0.98 -21.02
CA HIS A 290 -9.53 -0.51 -19.61
C HIS A 290 -8.20 -0.64 -18.91
N SER A 291 -7.41 -1.67 -19.18
CA SER A 291 -6.10 -1.90 -18.53
C SER A 291 -5.11 -0.76 -18.80
N GLU A 292 -5.08 -0.21 -20.03
CA GLU A 292 -4.23 0.95 -20.33
C GLU A 292 -4.74 2.22 -19.64
N VAL A 293 -6.05 2.46 -19.65
CA VAL A 293 -6.67 3.60 -18.94
C VAL A 293 -6.45 3.47 -17.42
N SER A 294 -6.59 2.26 -16.86
CA SER A 294 -6.30 1.96 -15.44
C SER A 294 -4.84 2.26 -15.10
N ALA A 295 -3.89 1.86 -15.95
CA ALA A 295 -2.47 2.11 -15.74
C ALA A 295 -2.13 3.62 -15.71
N GLU A 296 -2.73 4.41 -16.59
CA GLU A 296 -2.53 5.88 -16.60
C GLU A 296 -3.21 6.56 -15.39
N LEU A 297 -4.37 6.07 -14.96
CA LEU A 297 -5.02 6.53 -13.73
C LEU A 297 -4.16 6.18 -12.52
N ALA A 298 -3.67 4.94 -12.41
CA ALA A 298 -2.79 4.50 -11.34
C ALA A 298 -1.54 5.38 -11.24
N ARG A 299 -0.87 5.67 -12.38
CA ARG A 299 0.29 6.58 -12.43
C ARG A 299 -0.03 7.97 -11.90
N THR A 300 -1.17 8.52 -12.32
CA THR A 300 -1.60 9.87 -11.94
C THR A 300 -1.93 9.94 -10.44
N ILE A 301 -2.67 8.95 -9.93
CA ILE A 301 -3.12 8.90 -8.54
C ILE A 301 -1.94 8.65 -7.60
N LEU A 302 -1.08 7.68 -7.92
CA LEU A 302 0.09 7.38 -7.11
C LEU A 302 1.05 8.57 -7.01
N ARG A 303 1.23 9.35 -8.09
CA ARG A 303 1.97 10.62 -8.05
C ARG A 303 1.27 11.67 -7.20
N ARG A 304 -0.06 11.82 -7.33
CA ARG A 304 -0.88 12.71 -6.50
C ARG A 304 -0.73 12.37 -5.02
N LEU A 305 -0.71 11.08 -4.69
CA LEU A 305 -0.52 10.57 -3.33
C LEU A 305 0.95 10.46 -2.90
N LYS A 306 1.91 10.94 -3.70
CA LYS A 306 3.35 11.03 -3.36
C LYS A 306 4.04 9.68 -3.12
N PHE A 307 3.63 8.63 -3.82
CA PHE A 307 4.38 7.38 -3.82
C PHE A 307 5.74 7.54 -4.52
N ASP A 308 6.69 6.70 -4.17
CA ASP A 308 8.01 6.64 -4.81
C ASP A 308 7.92 6.09 -6.24
N ASN A 309 8.90 6.47 -7.08
CA ASN A 309 8.89 6.10 -8.49
C ASN A 309 8.98 4.59 -8.74
N GLU A 310 9.68 3.84 -7.90
CA GLU A 310 9.81 2.39 -8.00
C GLU A 310 8.45 1.72 -7.79
N THR A 311 7.74 2.11 -6.73
CA THR A 311 6.36 1.66 -6.47
C THR A 311 5.44 2.02 -7.63
N ILE A 312 5.50 3.25 -8.14
CA ILE A 312 4.66 3.71 -9.26
C ILE A 312 4.92 2.85 -10.49
N ASP A 313 6.18 2.67 -10.88
CA ASP A 313 6.51 1.89 -12.08
C ASP A 313 6.04 0.45 -11.96
N ARG A 314 6.30 -0.18 -10.82
CA ARG A 314 5.91 -1.57 -10.56
C ARG A 314 4.40 -1.77 -10.64
N VAL A 315 3.63 -0.94 -9.94
CA VAL A 315 2.15 -1.01 -9.92
C VAL A 315 1.59 -0.75 -11.33
N VAL A 316 2.07 0.27 -12.03
CA VAL A 316 1.59 0.62 -13.38
C VAL A 316 1.84 -0.52 -14.37
N ARG A 317 2.99 -1.19 -14.30
CA ARG A 317 3.29 -2.35 -15.16
C ARG A 317 2.34 -3.51 -14.87
N LEU A 318 2.08 -3.83 -13.60
CA LEU A 318 1.14 -4.87 -13.20
C LEU A 318 -0.30 -4.56 -13.65
N VAL A 319 -0.77 -3.34 -13.40
CA VAL A 319 -2.09 -2.88 -13.83
C VAL A 319 -2.24 -2.94 -15.35
N ARG A 320 -1.23 -2.54 -16.13
CA ARG A 320 -1.25 -2.65 -17.60
C ARG A 320 -1.30 -4.08 -18.09
N ALA A 321 -0.66 -5.00 -17.38
CA ALA A 321 -0.51 -6.39 -17.79
C ALA A 321 -1.64 -7.30 -17.27
N HIS A 322 -2.47 -6.87 -16.30
CA HIS A 322 -3.39 -7.76 -15.60
C HIS A 322 -4.39 -8.46 -16.53
N ASP A 323 -4.88 -7.79 -17.57
CA ASP A 323 -5.86 -8.33 -18.55
C ASP A 323 -5.19 -8.93 -19.80
N VAL A 324 -3.86 -8.96 -19.87
CA VAL A 324 -3.16 -9.54 -21.04
C VAL A 324 -3.46 -11.04 -21.10
N LYS A 325 -4.03 -11.46 -22.23
CA LYS A 325 -4.25 -12.88 -22.56
C LYS A 325 -2.97 -13.46 -23.12
N ILE A 326 -2.53 -14.56 -22.56
CA ILE A 326 -1.38 -15.34 -22.98
C ILE A 326 -1.89 -16.75 -23.22
N GLU A 327 -1.95 -17.17 -24.47
CA GLU A 327 -2.32 -18.54 -24.80
C GLU A 327 -1.29 -19.53 -24.27
N PRO A 328 -1.69 -20.70 -23.75
CA PRO A 328 -0.76 -21.69 -23.24
C PRO A 328 0.29 -22.10 -24.27
N GLY A 329 1.49 -22.44 -23.78
CA GLY A 329 2.63 -22.88 -24.56
C GLY A 329 3.87 -22.04 -24.31
N GLU A 330 5.02 -22.70 -24.14
CA GLU A 330 6.31 -22.06 -23.81
C GLU A 330 6.71 -20.98 -24.83
N ARG A 331 6.40 -21.19 -26.12
CA ARG A 331 6.60 -20.18 -27.16
C ARG A 331 5.88 -18.87 -26.82
N ASN A 332 4.58 -18.93 -26.57
CA ASN A 332 3.77 -17.75 -26.24
C ASN A 332 4.26 -17.08 -24.94
N MET A 333 4.67 -17.90 -23.98
CA MET A 333 5.26 -17.43 -22.74
C MET A 333 6.59 -16.69 -22.96
N ARG A 334 7.50 -17.17 -23.83
CA ARG A 334 8.74 -16.46 -24.16
C ARG A 334 8.46 -15.07 -24.75
N PHE A 335 7.52 -14.94 -25.67
CA PHE A 335 7.09 -13.65 -26.23
C PHE A 335 6.47 -12.73 -25.19
N ALA A 336 5.65 -13.27 -24.30
CA ALA A 336 5.06 -12.50 -23.21
C ALA A 336 6.12 -11.99 -22.22
N LEU A 337 7.07 -12.84 -21.84
CA LEU A 337 8.20 -12.48 -20.99
C LEU A 337 9.09 -11.41 -21.60
N ASN A 338 9.38 -11.52 -22.91
CA ASN A 338 10.10 -10.48 -23.64
C ASN A 338 9.37 -9.13 -23.61
N ARG A 339 8.06 -9.13 -23.87
CA ARG A 339 7.23 -7.90 -23.98
C ARG A 339 7.00 -7.22 -22.63
N LEU A 340 6.66 -8.00 -21.59
CA LEU A 340 6.22 -7.47 -20.29
C LEU A 340 7.38 -7.34 -19.29
N GLY A 341 8.45 -8.10 -19.50
CA GLY A 341 9.57 -8.28 -18.58
C GLY A 341 9.33 -9.45 -17.61
N PRO A 342 10.29 -10.37 -17.46
CA PRO A 342 10.13 -11.56 -16.63
C PRO A 342 9.97 -11.25 -15.14
N ASP A 343 10.45 -10.10 -14.70
CA ASP A 343 10.48 -9.67 -13.32
C ASP A 343 9.09 -9.41 -12.70
N ILE A 344 8.07 -9.09 -13.53
CA ILE A 344 6.72 -8.82 -13.00
C ILE A 344 5.85 -10.08 -12.88
N PHE A 345 6.20 -11.18 -13.54
CA PHE A 345 5.32 -12.35 -13.66
C PHE A 345 4.94 -12.99 -12.34
N PRO A 346 5.84 -13.14 -11.34
CA PRO A 346 5.45 -13.69 -10.05
C PRO A 346 4.30 -12.92 -9.40
N GLU A 347 4.37 -11.57 -9.39
CA GLU A 347 3.29 -10.73 -8.86
C GLU A 347 2.07 -10.68 -9.80
N LEU A 348 2.28 -10.73 -11.12
CA LEU A 348 1.20 -10.75 -12.10
C LEU A 348 0.31 -11.98 -11.95
N PHE A 349 0.87 -13.14 -11.64
CA PHE A 349 0.08 -14.34 -11.33
C PHE A 349 -0.78 -14.12 -10.09
N LEU A 350 -0.22 -13.52 -9.03
CA LEU A 350 -0.99 -13.20 -7.81
C LEU A 350 -2.13 -12.20 -8.09
N VAL A 351 -1.89 -11.21 -8.95
CA VAL A 351 -2.95 -10.27 -9.38
C VAL A 351 -4.05 -11.03 -10.11
N LYS A 352 -3.70 -11.90 -11.08
CA LYS A 352 -4.67 -12.69 -11.84
C LYS A 352 -5.45 -13.68 -10.97
N GLU A 353 -4.81 -14.31 -10.00
CA GLU A 353 -5.46 -15.21 -9.03
C GLU A 353 -6.50 -14.46 -8.19
N ALA A 354 -6.13 -13.31 -7.65
CA ALA A 354 -7.02 -12.50 -6.82
C ALA A 354 -8.20 -11.93 -7.64
N ASP A 355 -7.94 -11.44 -8.85
CA ASP A 355 -8.98 -10.99 -9.79
C ASP A 355 -9.96 -12.13 -10.14
N LEU A 356 -9.42 -13.29 -10.48
CA LEU A 356 -10.25 -14.48 -10.80
C LEU A 356 -11.09 -14.93 -9.60
N ALA A 357 -10.54 -14.87 -8.38
CA ALA A 357 -11.27 -15.21 -7.16
C ALA A 357 -12.47 -14.28 -6.91
N ALA A 358 -12.39 -13.03 -7.37
CA ALA A 358 -13.45 -12.03 -7.27
C ALA A 358 -14.49 -12.07 -8.40
N GLN A 359 -14.26 -12.88 -9.46
CA GLN A 359 -15.20 -13.06 -10.56
C GLN A 359 -16.35 -14.01 -10.22
N SER A 360 -17.38 -14.05 -11.08
CA SER A 360 -18.45 -15.03 -11.00
C SER A 360 -17.95 -16.46 -11.24
N ASP A 361 -18.80 -17.45 -10.98
CA ASP A 361 -18.46 -18.86 -11.25
C ASP A 361 -18.47 -19.21 -12.76
N TYR A 362 -18.82 -18.26 -13.62
CA TYR A 362 -18.90 -18.47 -15.06
C TYR A 362 -17.52 -18.80 -15.65
N HIS A 363 -17.38 -20.01 -16.18
CA HIS A 363 -16.12 -20.57 -16.71
C HIS A 363 -14.95 -20.54 -15.70
N ARG A 364 -15.21 -20.57 -14.40
CA ARG A 364 -14.17 -20.46 -13.36
C ARG A 364 -13.12 -21.57 -13.47
N GLU A 365 -13.53 -22.82 -13.62
CA GLU A 365 -12.60 -23.96 -13.73
C GLU A 365 -11.70 -23.85 -14.96
N GLU A 366 -12.25 -23.45 -16.11
CA GLU A 366 -11.48 -23.24 -17.34
C GLU A 366 -10.45 -22.12 -17.19
N LYS A 367 -10.83 -21.01 -16.52
CA LYS A 367 -9.93 -19.89 -16.25
C LYS A 367 -8.82 -20.27 -15.26
N GLN A 368 -9.15 -21.04 -14.22
CA GLN A 368 -8.17 -21.55 -13.27
C GLN A 368 -7.16 -22.49 -13.94
N GLU A 369 -7.64 -23.40 -14.78
CA GLU A 369 -6.77 -24.31 -15.53
C GLU A 369 -5.88 -23.54 -16.51
N HIS A 370 -6.41 -22.51 -17.17
CA HIS A 370 -5.63 -21.64 -18.05
C HIS A 370 -4.50 -20.93 -17.28
N LEU A 371 -4.81 -20.37 -16.11
CA LEU A 371 -3.83 -19.70 -15.27
C LEU A 371 -2.75 -20.66 -14.77
N ARG A 372 -3.13 -21.87 -14.36
CA ARG A 372 -2.20 -22.93 -13.95
C ARG A 372 -1.22 -23.29 -15.09
N LYS A 373 -1.72 -23.47 -16.30
CA LYS A 373 -0.88 -23.74 -17.47
C LYS A 373 0.09 -22.59 -17.78
N MET A 374 -0.37 -21.36 -17.64
CA MET A 374 0.52 -20.19 -17.76
C MET A 374 1.66 -20.20 -16.74
N GLN A 375 1.39 -20.60 -15.49
CA GLN A 375 2.41 -20.72 -14.45
C GLN A 375 3.40 -21.84 -14.78
N GLU A 376 2.94 -23.00 -15.23
CA GLU A 376 3.77 -24.11 -15.67
C GLU A 376 4.69 -23.73 -16.85
N ASP A 377 4.13 -23.06 -17.87
CA ASP A 377 4.89 -22.57 -19.01
C ASP A 377 5.96 -21.54 -18.59
N TYR A 378 5.61 -20.66 -17.66
CA TYR A 378 6.56 -19.70 -17.08
C TYR A 378 7.71 -20.42 -16.38
N GLU A 379 7.42 -21.37 -15.51
CA GLU A 379 8.43 -22.13 -14.76
C GLU A 379 9.34 -22.90 -15.73
N ALA A 380 8.77 -23.55 -16.76
CA ALA A 380 9.53 -24.28 -17.79
C ALA A 380 10.47 -23.34 -18.56
N VAL A 381 9.98 -22.18 -19.01
CA VAL A 381 10.79 -21.21 -19.77
C VAL A 381 11.90 -20.61 -18.90
N ILE A 382 11.63 -20.29 -17.63
CA ILE A 382 12.68 -19.78 -16.73
C ILE A 382 13.71 -20.86 -16.41
N ALA A 383 13.27 -22.10 -16.15
CA ALA A 383 14.16 -23.22 -15.86
C ALA A 383 15.07 -23.60 -17.06
N SER A 384 14.57 -23.43 -18.30
CA SER A 384 15.37 -23.69 -19.52
C SER A 384 16.51 -22.70 -19.74
N GLY A 385 16.49 -21.54 -19.05
CA GLY A 385 17.45 -20.46 -19.28
C GLY A 385 17.33 -19.80 -20.66
N ALA A 386 16.12 -19.85 -21.27
CA ALA A 386 15.85 -19.31 -22.60
C ALA A 386 16.26 -17.82 -22.72
N CYS A 387 16.79 -17.46 -23.89
CA CYS A 387 17.10 -16.07 -24.21
C CYS A 387 15.80 -15.26 -24.38
N LEU A 388 15.57 -14.30 -23.50
CA LEU A 388 14.35 -13.47 -23.48
C LEU A 388 14.60 -12.01 -23.87
N THR A 389 15.86 -11.59 -24.04
CA THR A 389 16.20 -10.18 -24.29
C THR A 389 17.39 -10.08 -25.22
N LEU A 390 17.57 -8.91 -25.86
CA LEU A 390 18.74 -8.63 -26.70
C LEU A 390 20.09 -8.88 -26.00
N LYS A 391 20.13 -8.71 -24.67
CA LYS A 391 21.35 -8.96 -23.88
C LYS A 391 21.66 -10.45 -23.74
N GLY A 392 20.68 -11.31 -23.90
CA GLY A 392 20.83 -12.76 -23.82
C GLY A 392 21.21 -13.42 -25.13
N LEU A 393 21.22 -12.70 -26.26
CA LEU A 393 21.67 -13.23 -27.53
C LEU A 393 23.17 -13.60 -27.47
N ALA A 394 23.57 -14.71 -28.13
CA ALA A 394 24.95 -15.14 -28.24
C ALA A 394 25.80 -14.22 -29.15
N VAL A 395 25.21 -13.20 -29.74
CA VAL A 395 25.86 -12.14 -30.51
C VAL A 395 25.36 -10.76 -30.05
N ASN A 396 26.20 -9.76 -30.28
CA ASN A 396 25.88 -8.38 -29.96
C ASN A 396 26.26 -7.43 -31.11
N GLY A 397 25.95 -6.13 -30.98
CA GLY A 397 26.21 -5.15 -32.02
C GLY A 397 27.69 -5.05 -32.44
N LYS A 398 28.65 -5.33 -31.52
CA LYS A 398 30.09 -5.31 -31.88
C LYS A 398 30.46 -6.49 -32.78
N ASP A 399 29.83 -7.64 -32.55
CA ASP A 399 30.05 -8.83 -33.37
C ASP A 399 29.58 -8.56 -34.82
N LEU A 400 28.43 -7.96 -34.99
CA LEU A 400 27.85 -7.63 -36.28
C LEU A 400 28.66 -6.53 -37.02
N ILE A 401 29.18 -5.55 -36.30
CA ILE A 401 30.11 -4.56 -36.88
C ILE A 401 31.39 -5.25 -37.35
N GLY A 402 31.89 -6.23 -36.61
CA GLY A 402 33.09 -7.00 -36.94
C GLY A 402 33.02 -7.75 -38.28
N ILE A 403 31.83 -8.07 -38.77
CA ILE A 403 31.59 -8.69 -40.08
C ILE A 403 31.17 -7.69 -41.17
N GLY A 404 31.37 -6.38 -40.94
CA GLY A 404 31.20 -5.33 -41.93
C GLY A 404 29.86 -4.60 -41.94
N MET A 405 28.98 -4.84 -40.95
CA MET A 405 27.73 -4.08 -40.86
C MET A 405 27.99 -2.68 -40.32
N GLN A 406 27.25 -1.71 -40.86
CA GLN A 406 27.34 -0.32 -40.40
C GLN A 406 26.64 -0.10 -39.06
N ALA A 407 27.30 0.60 -38.16
CA ALA A 407 26.67 1.02 -36.90
C ALA A 407 25.50 1.99 -37.17
N GLY A 408 24.37 1.75 -36.55
CA GLY A 408 23.18 2.59 -36.68
C GLY A 408 21.87 1.86 -36.35
N ARG A 409 20.76 2.48 -36.69
CA ARG A 409 19.41 1.97 -36.42
C ARG A 409 19.17 0.58 -37.04
N GLY A 410 19.62 0.36 -38.26
CA GLY A 410 19.51 -0.94 -38.97
C GLY A 410 20.16 -2.11 -38.21
N LEU A 411 21.24 -1.85 -37.46
CA LEU A 411 21.86 -2.88 -36.62
C LEU A 411 20.96 -3.33 -35.47
N GLY A 412 20.25 -2.37 -34.84
CA GLY A 412 19.26 -2.66 -33.80
C GLY A 412 18.09 -3.49 -34.34
N ASP A 413 17.60 -3.16 -35.53
CA ASP A 413 16.52 -3.86 -36.20
C ASP A 413 16.89 -5.31 -36.53
N ILE A 414 18.13 -5.53 -36.95
CA ILE A 414 18.66 -6.90 -37.19
C ILE A 414 18.69 -7.69 -35.87
N LEU A 415 19.25 -7.12 -34.79
CA LEU A 415 19.29 -7.79 -33.49
C LEU A 415 17.88 -8.10 -32.99
N GLN A 416 16.91 -7.22 -33.21
CA GLN A 416 15.52 -7.45 -32.85
C GLN A 416 14.91 -8.62 -33.64
N LYS A 417 15.15 -8.72 -34.94
CA LYS A 417 14.72 -9.85 -35.78
C LYS A 417 15.35 -11.16 -35.31
N LEU A 418 16.65 -11.14 -35.00
CA LEU A 418 17.33 -12.33 -34.47
C LEU A 418 16.74 -12.78 -33.14
N LEU A 419 16.41 -11.85 -32.25
CA LEU A 419 15.75 -12.17 -30.99
C LEU A 419 14.37 -12.78 -31.23
N GLU A 420 13.59 -12.27 -32.17
CA GLU A 420 12.27 -12.82 -32.51
C GLU A 420 12.38 -14.28 -33.01
N GLU A 421 13.39 -14.59 -33.83
CA GLU A 421 13.65 -15.96 -34.28
C GLU A 421 14.14 -16.88 -33.14
N VAL A 422 14.90 -16.35 -32.18
CA VAL A 422 15.31 -17.09 -30.98
C VAL A 422 14.15 -17.29 -29.99
N LEU A 423 13.26 -16.33 -29.88
CA LEU A 423 12.04 -16.50 -29.06
C LEU A 423 11.12 -17.58 -29.65
N GLU A 424 11.09 -17.71 -30.96
CA GLU A 424 10.39 -18.78 -31.67
C GLU A 424 11.04 -20.14 -31.40
N GLU A 425 12.34 -20.24 -31.65
CA GLU A 425 13.16 -21.46 -31.58
C GLU A 425 14.43 -21.19 -30.76
N PRO A 426 14.42 -21.46 -29.42
CA PRO A 426 15.53 -21.13 -28.51
C PRO A 426 16.88 -21.73 -28.87
N GLU A 427 16.89 -22.90 -29.52
CA GLU A 427 18.09 -23.56 -30.00
C GLU A 427 18.87 -22.74 -31.05
N LYS A 428 18.22 -21.77 -31.69
CA LYS A 428 18.87 -20.84 -32.63
C LYS A 428 19.76 -19.81 -31.93
N ASN A 429 19.79 -19.75 -30.59
CA ASN A 429 20.68 -18.83 -29.87
C ASN A 429 22.15 -19.33 -29.86
N GLU A 430 22.65 -19.72 -31.02
CA GLU A 430 24.03 -20.09 -31.24
C GLU A 430 24.74 -19.05 -32.09
N ARG A 431 26.01 -18.74 -31.70
CA ARG A 431 26.76 -17.66 -32.31
C ARG A 431 26.90 -17.83 -33.84
N GLU A 432 27.23 -19.02 -34.29
CA GLU A 432 27.46 -19.30 -35.72
C GLU A 432 26.17 -19.11 -36.52
N TRP A 433 25.06 -19.65 -36.01
CA TRP A 433 23.75 -19.50 -36.62
C TRP A 433 23.32 -18.04 -36.70
N LEU A 434 23.42 -17.29 -35.58
CA LEU A 434 23.05 -15.89 -35.50
C LEU A 434 23.89 -14.99 -36.43
N MET A 435 25.18 -15.26 -36.55
CA MET A 435 26.07 -14.51 -37.47
C MET A 435 25.70 -14.73 -38.93
N SER A 436 25.43 -15.99 -39.33
CA SER A 436 24.97 -16.32 -40.68
C SER A 436 23.64 -15.64 -41.01
N ARG A 437 22.66 -15.76 -40.08
CA ARG A 437 21.32 -15.19 -40.27
C ARG A 437 21.34 -13.66 -40.30
N ALA A 438 22.18 -13.02 -39.50
CA ALA A 438 22.39 -11.59 -39.54
C ALA A 438 22.86 -11.09 -40.90
N LEU A 439 23.79 -11.81 -41.53
CA LEU A 439 24.30 -11.49 -42.89
C LEU A 439 23.17 -11.60 -43.93
N GLU A 440 22.34 -12.63 -43.86
CA GLU A 440 21.20 -12.77 -44.77
C GLU A 440 20.25 -11.60 -44.64
N ILE A 441 19.83 -11.27 -43.42
CA ILE A 441 18.91 -10.13 -43.15
C ILE A 441 19.54 -8.80 -43.62
N TYR A 442 20.87 -8.63 -43.44
CA TYR A 442 21.57 -7.44 -43.89
C TYR A 442 21.60 -7.30 -45.41
N GLN A 443 21.84 -8.41 -46.12
CA GLN A 443 21.81 -8.44 -47.59
C GLN A 443 20.42 -8.20 -48.15
N GLU A 444 19.36 -8.75 -47.53
CA GLU A 444 17.97 -8.49 -47.90
C GLU A 444 17.63 -6.99 -47.79
N ASN A 445 18.13 -6.32 -46.73
CA ASN A 445 17.86 -4.89 -46.52
C ASN A 445 18.67 -3.93 -47.41
N ILE A 446 19.80 -4.41 -48.02
CA ILE A 446 20.57 -3.61 -48.98
C ILE A 446 19.97 -3.68 -50.40
N ASN A 447 19.26 -4.77 -50.69
CA ASN A 447 18.64 -5.02 -52.00
C ASN A 447 17.22 -4.45 -52.13
N LEU A 448 16.69 -3.83 -51.07
CA LEU A 448 15.44 -3.03 -51.03
C LEU A 448 15.74 -1.52 -51.04
#